data_cdc5e8d298a4fbcceccb3d6794b0e6b8
#
_entry.id   cdc5e8d298a4fbcceccb3d6794b0e6b8
#
_cell.length_a   1.000
_cell.length_b   1.000
_cell.length_c   1.000
_cell.angle_alpha   90.00
_cell.angle_beta   90.00
_cell.angle_gamma   90.00
#
_symmetry.space_group_name_H-M   'P 1'
#
loop_
_entity.id
_entity.type
_entity.pdbx_description
1 polymer ?
#
loop_
_entity_poly.entity_id
_entity_poly.type
_entity_poly.pdbx_seq_one_letter_code
_entity_poly.pdbx_strand_id
1 'polypeptide(L)'
;MRNNFIKHLLVILIIFSNYSFGKEFEELFTIYEPIESSSKIESSINSAFNNLVYRVSGSNSPSNIWRIINSGSSRKDFITSYAIKNIDNVSYLEVKFNQSLVVNKFKELSIPIIGYSRPVILFLVEVKSGSDSSYYVTRDSEKNIDKVFIEILDSASTKRGLFLELPTFDLEDKRNIANSTILNSPIEEIISKYNYDQLVKIKLTNLGLDGWSLSGDINKIISQTSYSEGIYKTLNDFIDLMINNQFQDMTIDTSKKSFINISIEGIKNLEEFQLSKEKLAQFISISNLEIQSFKNNIITYKVDLMGDKKTLIANIKSSSFFEILNDKDKDKLSLIFIK
;
A
#
# COMPACT_ATOMS: atom_id res chain seq x y z
N MET A 1 -21.63 2.74 42.32
CA MET A 1 -20.80 3.62 41.48
C MET A 1 -19.58 2.95 40.84
N ARG A 2 -18.86 2.06 41.53
CA ARG A 2 -17.63 1.40 41.00
C ARG A 2 -17.88 0.50 39.77
N ASN A 3 -19.02 -0.19 39.63
CA ASN A 3 -19.34 -1.06 38.51
C ASN A 3 -19.68 -0.32 37.20
N ASN A 4 -20.18 0.91 37.29
CA ASN A 4 -20.48 1.69 36.08
C ASN A 4 -19.20 2.31 35.47
N PHE A 5 -18.23 2.66 36.33
CA PHE A 5 -16.95 3.19 35.88
C PHE A 5 -16.13 2.13 35.08
N ILE A 6 -16.15 0.87 35.53
CA ILE A 6 -15.48 -0.24 34.84
C ILE A 6 -16.17 -0.52 33.50
N LYS A 7 -17.51 -0.44 33.40
CA LYS A 7 -18.23 -0.61 32.13
C LYS A 7 -17.91 0.50 31.12
N HIS A 8 -17.81 1.76 31.58
CA HIS A 8 -17.42 2.86 30.70
C HIS A 8 -15.93 2.80 30.29
N LEU A 9 -15.05 2.33 31.16
CA LEU A 9 -13.63 2.10 30.82
C LEU A 9 -13.48 0.97 29.79
N LEU A 10 -14.28 -0.11 29.90
CA LEU A 10 -14.27 -1.23 28.96
C LEU A 10 -14.86 -0.87 27.60
N VAL A 11 -15.85 0.04 27.55
CA VAL A 11 -16.42 0.58 26.30
C VAL A 11 -15.41 1.50 25.62
N ILE A 12 -14.64 2.29 26.33
CA ILE A 12 -13.58 3.14 25.77
C ILE A 12 -12.45 2.29 25.20
N LEU A 13 -12.11 1.17 25.83
CA LEU A 13 -11.06 0.24 25.34
C LEU A 13 -11.45 -0.49 24.04
N ILE A 14 -12.75 -0.70 23.79
CA ILE A 14 -13.25 -1.35 22.56
C ILE A 14 -13.24 -0.39 21.36
N ILE A 15 -13.24 0.94 21.60
CA ILE A 15 -13.23 1.95 20.51
C ILE A 15 -11.86 2.09 19.85
N PHE A 16 -10.78 1.61 20.49
CA PHE A 16 -9.40 1.66 19.95
C PHE A 16 -8.98 0.45 19.11
N SER A 17 -9.89 -0.46 18.79
CA SER A 17 -9.55 -1.64 18.01
C SER A 17 -9.75 -1.41 16.50
N ASN A 18 -8.63 -1.44 15.80
CA ASN A 18 -8.50 -1.63 14.34
C ASN A 18 -8.83 -0.43 13.45
N TYR A 19 -8.11 0.68 13.60
CA TYR A 19 -7.92 1.59 12.48
C TYR A 19 -6.91 0.95 11.53
N SER A 20 -7.35 0.47 10.38
CA SER A 20 -6.48 0.22 9.24
C SER A 20 -5.96 1.58 8.77
N PHE A 21 -4.65 1.77 8.78
CA PHE A 21 -3.99 3.02 8.38
C PHE A 21 -3.59 3.02 6.90
N GLY A 22 -4.26 2.23 6.05
CA GLY A 22 -3.98 2.25 4.63
C GLY A 22 -3.82 3.69 4.13
N LYS A 23 -2.74 3.96 3.41
CA LYS A 23 -2.41 5.27 2.86
C LYS A 23 -2.82 5.33 1.39
N GLU A 24 -3.27 6.49 0.92
CA GLU A 24 -3.62 6.68 -0.48
C GLU A 24 -2.36 6.79 -1.34
N PHE A 25 -2.24 5.94 -2.37
CA PHE A 25 -1.14 5.95 -3.33
C PHE A 25 -1.56 6.77 -4.54
N GLU A 26 -1.33 8.09 -4.48
CA GLU A 26 -1.82 9.07 -5.47
C GLU A 26 -1.33 8.79 -6.89
N GLU A 27 -0.10 8.30 -7.06
CA GLU A 27 0.52 8.04 -8.36
C GLU A 27 0.23 6.64 -8.92
N LEU A 28 -0.96 6.08 -8.65
CA LEU A 28 -1.31 4.71 -9.06
C LEU A 28 -1.16 4.48 -10.57
N PHE A 29 -1.49 5.47 -11.37
CA PHE A 29 -1.47 5.42 -12.84
C PHE A 29 -0.27 6.19 -13.46
N THR A 30 0.72 6.56 -12.65
CA THR A 30 1.97 7.18 -13.11
C THR A 30 3.14 6.24 -12.80
N ILE A 31 3.92 5.90 -13.82
CA ILE A 31 5.07 5.02 -13.70
C ILE A 31 6.35 5.76 -14.08
N TYR A 32 7.38 5.59 -13.28
CA TYR A 32 8.72 6.10 -13.54
C TYR A 32 9.64 4.93 -13.90
N GLU A 33 10.15 4.92 -15.13
CA GLU A 33 11.10 3.92 -15.62
C GLU A 33 12.47 4.54 -15.80
N PRO A 34 13.55 3.97 -15.25
CA PRO A 34 14.89 4.45 -15.52
C PRO A 34 15.20 4.42 -17.02
N ILE A 35 15.80 5.50 -17.55
CA ILE A 35 16.17 5.59 -18.94
C ILE A 35 17.63 6.01 -19.10
N GLU A 36 18.42 5.18 -19.80
CA GLU A 36 19.82 5.46 -20.04
C GLU A 36 20.05 6.33 -21.30
N SER A 37 19.15 6.23 -22.27
CA SER A 37 19.21 6.99 -23.51
C SER A 37 17.85 7.11 -24.20
N SER A 38 17.69 8.14 -25.01
CA SER A 38 16.45 8.39 -25.78
C SER A 38 16.13 7.28 -26.79
N SER A 39 17.10 6.47 -27.21
CA SER A 39 16.85 5.32 -28.08
C SER A 39 16.07 4.19 -27.40
N LYS A 40 16.00 4.17 -26.07
CA LYS A 40 15.30 3.16 -25.27
C LYS A 40 13.87 3.55 -24.85
N ILE A 41 13.34 4.69 -25.31
CA ILE A 41 12.00 5.18 -24.91
C ILE A 41 10.91 4.12 -25.14
N GLU A 42 10.91 3.42 -26.28
CA GLU A 42 9.88 2.44 -26.56
C GLU A 42 9.94 1.22 -25.64
N SER A 43 11.14 0.72 -25.33
CA SER A 43 11.32 -0.37 -24.36
C SER A 43 10.90 0.06 -22.96
N SER A 44 11.23 1.30 -22.56
CA SER A 44 10.80 1.86 -21.26
C SER A 44 9.29 2.04 -21.17
N ILE A 45 8.61 2.46 -22.26
CA ILE A 45 7.14 2.49 -22.32
C ILE A 45 6.54 1.09 -22.11
N ASN A 46 7.13 0.06 -22.74
CA ASN A 46 6.65 -1.31 -22.58
C ASN A 46 6.84 -1.80 -21.12
N SER A 47 7.97 -1.49 -20.50
CA SER A 47 8.23 -1.77 -19.08
C SER A 47 7.26 -1.02 -18.18
N ALA A 48 7.05 0.27 -18.43
CA ALA A 48 6.10 1.09 -17.68
C ALA A 48 4.68 0.52 -17.71
N PHE A 49 4.21 0.09 -18.89
CA PHE A 49 2.91 -0.56 -19.01
C PHE A 49 2.85 -1.88 -18.23
N ASN A 50 3.88 -2.71 -18.29
CA ASN A 50 3.93 -3.96 -17.54
C ASN A 50 3.89 -3.69 -16.02
N ASN A 51 4.65 -2.71 -15.54
CA ASN A 51 4.66 -2.29 -14.13
C ASN A 51 3.32 -1.69 -13.71
N LEU A 52 2.63 -0.93 -14.58
CA LEU A 52 1.27 -0.50 -14.33
C LEU A 52 0.33 -1.67 -14.12
N VAL A 53 0.37 -2.68 -15.00
CA VAL A 53 -0.51 -3.86 -14.89
C VAL A 53 -0.24 -4.62 -13.60
N TYR A 54 1.02 -4.82 -13.21
CA TYR A 54 1.38 -5.44 -11.93
C TYR A 54 0.88 -4.63 -10.74
N ARG A 55 1.07 -3.31 -10.76
CA ARG A 55 0.65 -2.39 -9.69
C ARG A 55 -0.85 -2.36 -9.50
N VAL A 56 -1.61 -2.26 -10.60
CA VAL A 56 -3.07 -2.12 -10.57
C VAL A 56 -3.76 -3.46 -10.34
N SER A 57 -3.27 -4.55 -10.94
CA SER A 57 -3.86 -5.88 -10.71
C SER A 57 -3.45 -6.52 -9.38
N GLY A 58 -2.40 -6.02 -8.75
CA GLY A 58 -1.81 -6.62 -7.55
C GLY A 58 -1.09 -7.95 -7.79
N SER A 59 -0.92 -8.38 -9.02
CA SER A 59 -0.31 -9.67 -9.39
C SER A 59 1.00 -9.46 -10.12
N ASN A 60 2.05 -10.24 -9.79
CA ASN A 60 3.31 -10.27 -10.56
C ASN A 60 3.24 -11.16 -11.79
N SER A 61 2.10 -11.82 -12.04
CA SER A 61 1.98 -12.71 -13.18
C SER A 61 1.90 -11.95 -14.50
N PRO A 62 2.70 -12.29 -15.51
CA PRO A 62 2.60 -11.67 -16.83
C PRO A 62 1.31 -12.04 -17.57
N SER A 63 0.51 -12.98 -17.05
CA SER A 63 -0.72 -13.44 -17.68
C SER A 63 -1.71 -12.32 -17.96
N ASN A 64 -1.86 -11.35 -17.05
CA ASN A 64 -2.75 -10.21 -17.22
C ASN A 64 -2.29 -9.31 -18.38
N ILE A 65 -0.98 -9.11 -18.54
CA ILE A 65 -0.40 -8.35 -19.65
C ILE A 65 -0.74 -9.05 -20.99
N TRP A 66 -0.55 -10.36 -21.06
CA TRP A 66 -0.87 -11.12 -22.28
C TRP A 66 -2.36 -11.10 -22.60
N ARG A 67 -3.24 -11.16 -21.60
CA ARG A 67 -4.70 -11.04 -21.80
C ARG A 67 -5.07 -9.71 -22.44
N ILE A 68 -4.45 -8.60 -21.99
CA ILE A 68 -4.71 -7.26 -22.54
C ILE A 68 -4.21 -7.16 -23.98
N ILE A 69 -2.98 -7.63 -24.26
CA ILE A 69 -2.39 -7.57 -25.61
C ILE A 69 -3.16 -8.47 -26.57
N ASN A 70 -3.51 -9.68 -26.15
CA ASN A 70 -4.24 -10.64 -26.99
C ASN A 70 -5.69 -10.19 -27.24
N SER A 71 -6.25 -9.24 -26.47
CA SER A 71 -7.55 -8.62 -26.76
C SER A 71 -7.50 -7.58 -27.86
N GLY A 72 -6.34 -7.40 -28.53
CA GLY A 72 -6.14 -6.44 -29.62
C GLY A 72 -5.78 -5.03 -29.18
N SER A 73 -5.50 -4.79 -27.89
CA SER A 73 -5.11 -3.47 -27.39
C SER A 73 -3.60 -3.28 -27.45
N SER A 74 -3.15 -2.11 -27.94
CA SER A 74 -1.75 -1.70 -27.86
C SER A 74 -1.46 -1.08 -26.49
N ARG A 75 -0.24 -1.25 -25.97
CA ARG A 75 0.21 -0.60 -24.73
C ARG A 75 0.08 0.93 -24.77
N LYS A 76 0.30 1.50 -25.96
CA LYS A 76 0.23 2.96 -26.21
C LYS A 76 -1.18 3.52 -26.11
N ASP A 77 -2.22 2.69 -26.32
CA ASP A 77 -3.63 3.10 -26.28
C ASP A 77 -4.04 3.61 -24.88
N PHE A 78 -3.32 3.18 -23.85
CA PHE A 78 -3.58 3.55 -22.46
C PHE A 78 -2.83 4.80 -21.99
N ILE A 79 -1.89 5.33 -22.79
CA ILE A 79 -1.01 6.44 -22.37
C ILE A 79 -1.70 7.78 -22.60
N THR A 80 -1.71 8.62 -21.56
CA THR A 80 -2.13 10.03 -21.67
C THR A 80 -0.96 10.93 -22.09
N SER A 81 0.20 10.73 -21.46
CA SER A 81 1.41 11.51 -21.76
C SER A 81 2.66 10.79 -21.23
N TYR A 82 3.80 11.14 -21.77
CA TYR A 82 5.10 10.76 -21.20
C TYR A 82 6.11 11.89 -21.32
N ALA A 83 7.05 11.96 -20.38
CA ALA A 83 8.12 12.96 -20.35
C ALA A 83 9.38 12.40 -19.66
N ILE A 84 10.54 12.91 -20.03
CA ILE A 84 11.80 12.60 -19.32
C ILE A 84 11.91 13.53 -18.12
N LYS A 85 12.16 12.96 -16.94
CA LYS A 85 12.39 13.67 -15.68
C LYS A 85 13.71 13.23 -15.06
N ASN A 86 14.45 14.20 -14.50
CA ASN A 86 15.65 13.92 -13.73
C ASN A 86 15.31 14.00 -12.24
N ILE A 87 15.50 12.89 -11.53
CA ILE A 87 15.28 12.75 -10.09
C ILE A 87 16.61 12.23 -9.51
N ASP A 88 17.19 12.92 -8.55
CA ASP A 88 18.44 12.56 -7.87
C ASP A 88 19.57 12.18 -8.84
N ASN A 89 19.76 12.97 -9.91
CA ASN A 89 20.72 12.76 -11.01
C ASN A 89 20.51 11.49 -11.84
N VAL A 90 19.37 10.82 -11.72
CA VAL A 90 18.98 9.72 -12.58
C VAL A 90 17.87 10.16 -13.51
N SER A 91 17.99 9.83 -14.81
CA SER A 91 16.94 10.13 -15.78
C SER A 91 15.86 9.04 -15.77
N TYR A 92 14.61 9.46 -15.64
CA TYR A 92 13.44 8.59 -15.68
C TYR A 92 12.51 9.01 -16.82
N LEU A 93 11.87 8.02 -17.43
CA LEU A 93 10.69 8.23 -18.25
C LEU A 93 9.45 8.17 -17.35
N GLU A 94 8.83 9.34 -17.09
CA GLU A 94 7.50 9.42 -16.47
C GLU A 94 6.46 9.06 -17.53
N VAL A 95 5.66 8.03 -17.29
CA VAL A 95 4.55 7.65 -18.16
C VAL A 95 3.24 7.74 -17.38
N LYS A 96 2.33 8.58 -17.85
CA LYS A 96 0.98 8.76 -17.28
C LYS A 96 -0.03 7.99 -18.10
N PHE A 97 -0.79 7.15 -17.43
CA PHE A 97 -1.82 6.31 -18.05
C PHE A 97 -3.21 6.85 -17.78
N ASN A 98 -4.12 6.65 -18.73
CA ASN A 98 -5.53 7.00 -18.58
C ASN A 98 -6.23 5.96 -17.69
N GLN A 99 -6.56 6.39 -16.47
CA GLN A 99 -7.24 5.55 -15.49
C GLN A 99 -8.50 4.88 -16.05
N SER A 100 -9.37 5.66 -16.69
CA SER A 100 -10.65 5.15 -17.19
C SER A 100 -10.46 4.06 -18.25
N LEU A 101 -9.50 4.24 -19.17
CA LEU A 101 -9.21 3.24 -20.20
C LEU A 101 -8.64 1.95 -19.59
N VAL A 102 -7.71 2.09 -18.63
CA VAL A 102 -7.11 0.93 -17.92
C VAL A 102 -8.19 0.18 -17.13
N VAL A 103 -8.97 0.88 -16.30
CA VAL A 103 -10.02 0.28 -15.47
C VAL A 103 -11.09 -0.40 -16.33
N ASN A 104 -11.53 0.25 -17.43
CA ASN A 104 -12.51 -0.35 -18.35
C ASN A 104 -11.96 -1.61 -19.02
N LYS A 105 -10.69 -1.62 -19.43
CA LYS A 105 -10.06 -2.81 -20.02
C LYS A 105 -9.93 -3.95 -19.00
N PHE A 106 -9.56 -3.65 -17.76
CA PHE A 106 -9.51 -4.63 -16.69
C PHE A 106 -10.89 -5.24 -16.41
N LYS A 107 -11.93 -4.39 -16.39
CA LYS A 107 -13.32 -4.82 -16.24
C LYS A 107 -13.78 -5.71 -17.40
N GLU A 108 -13.50 -5.31 -18.66
CA GLU A 108 -13.82 -6.08 -19.87
C GLU A 108 -13.20 -7.50 -19.80
N LEU A 109 -11.96 -7.58 -19.35
CA LEU A 109 -11.22 -8.84 -19.27
C LEU A 109 -11.37 -9.55 -17.92
N SER A 110 -12.20 -9.06 -17.01
CA SER A 110 -12.33 -9.59 -15.63
C SER A 110 -10.97 -9.73 -14.93
N ILE A 111 -10.07 -8.75 -15.11
CA ILE A 111 -8.82 -8.65 -14.38
C ILE A 111 -9.10 -7.94 -13.05
N PRO A 112 -8.70 -8.51 -11.91
CA PRO A 112 -8.91 -7.87 -10.61
C PRO A 112 -8.16 -6.55 -10.51
N ILE A 113 -8.65 -5.63 -9.66
CA ILE A 113 -8.05 -4.31 -9.45
C ILE A 113 -7.81 -4.09 -7.96
N ILE A 114 -6.66 -3.48 -7.62
CA ILE A 114 -6.42 -2.88 -6.31
C ILE A 114 -6.47 -1.37 -6.46
N GLY A 115 -7.29 -0.73 -5.62
CA GLY A 115 -7.52 0.70 -5.65
C GLY A 115 -6.35 1.54 -5.11
N TYR A 116 -6.62 2.82 -4.84
CA TYR A 116 -5.64 3.78 -4.33
C TYR A 116 -5.22 3.49 -2.88
N SER A 117 -6.09 2.88 -2.08
CA SER A 117 -5.76 2.47 -0.73
C SER A 117 -4.69 1.39 -0.75
N ARG A 118 -3.56 1.65 -0.11
CA ARG A 118 -2.41 0.74 -0.07
C ARG A 118 -1.92 0.55 1.35
N PRO A 119 -1.50 -0.65 1.72
CA PRO A 119 -1.01 -0.91 3.06
C PRO A 119 0.32 -0.22 3.30
N VAL A 120 0.52 0.21 4.53
CA VAL A 120 1.80 0.65 5.07
C VAL A 120 2.39 -0.51 5.86
N ILE A 121 3.53 -1.01 5.42
CA ILE A 121 4.23 -2.14 6.05
C ILE A 121 5.54 -1.62 6.62
N LEU A 122 5.65 -1.66 7.94
CA LEU A 122 6.85 -1.23 8.66
C LEU A 122 7.80 -2.42 8.85
N PHE A 123 9.02 -2.29 8.38
CA PHE A 123 10.07 -3.30 8.54
C PHE A 123 10.98 -2.93 9.71
N LEU A 124 11.02 -3.77 10.73
CA LEU A 124 11.98 -3.69 11.82
C LEU A 124 13.07 -4.74 11.59
N VAL A 125 14.21 -4.29 11.08
CA VAL A 125 15.33 -5.16 10.70
C VAL A 125 16.47 -4.98 11.68
N GLU A 126 16.71 -5.98 12.54
CA GLU A 126 17.85 -6.06 13.46
C GLU A 126 19.03 -6.76 12.77
N VAL A 127 20.20 -6.13 12.74
CA VAL A 127 21.44 -6.73 12.20
C VAL A 127 22.43 -6.98 13.34
N LYS A 128 22.94 -8.22 13.40
CA LYS A 128 24.01 -8.63 14.30
C LYS A 128 25.17 -9.18 13.49
N SER A 129 26.32 -8.49 13.53
CA SER A 129 27.53 -8.90 12.81
C SER A 129 28.67 -9.19 13.79
N GLY A 130 29.03 -10.44 13.92
CA GLY A 130 30.14 -10.88 14.77
C GLY A 130 29.96 -10.54 16.25
N SER A 131 30.99 -9.94 16.86
CA SER A 131 31.02 -9.52 18.26
C SER A 131 30.39 -8.15 18.51
N ASP A 132 30.02 -7.43 17.47
CA ASP A 132 29.46 -6.10 17.58
C ASP A 132 28.07 -6.13 18.21
N SER A 133 27.68 -5.03 18.86
CA SER A 133 26.30 -4.85 19.32
C SER A 133 25.35 -4.86 18.13
N SER A 134 24.16 -5.47 18.28
CA SER A 134 23.14 -5.40 17.26
C SER A 134 22.66 -3.96 17.04
N TYR A 135 22.20 -3.67 15.82
CA TYR A 135 21.61 -2.39 15.46
C TYR A 135 20.40 -2.60 14.55
N TYR A 136 19.57 -1.58 14.42
CA TYR A 136 18.42 -1.59 13.51
C TYR A 136 18.74 -0.83 12.22
N VAL A 137 18.27 -1.38 11.08
CA VAL A 137 18.37 -0.72 9.78
C VAL A 137 17.44 0.48 9.74
N THR A 138 17.94 1.61 9.25
CA THR A 138 17.20 2.86 9.05
C THR A 138 17.41 3.38 7.64
N ARG A 139 16.57 4.32 7.18
CA ARG A 139 16.67 4.92 5.83
C ARG A 139 17.99 5.63 5.57
N ASP A 140 18.60 6.20 6.60
CA ASP A 140 19.85 6.98 6.55
C ASP A 140 21.10 6.13 6.80
N SER A 141 20.99 4.81 6.81
CA SER A 141 22.14 3.94 7.02
C SER A 141 23.05 3.86 5.79
N GLU A 142 24.34 3.98 6.02
CA GLU A 142 25.36 3.89 4.96
C GLU A 142 26.00 2.50 4.82
N LYS A 143 25.67 1.56 5.70
CA LYS A 143 26.26 0.22 5.68
C LYS A 143 25.79 -0.57 4.46
N ASN A 144 26.71 -1.35 3.87
CA ASN A 144 26.43 -2.07 2.62
C ASN A 144 25.20 -3.00 2.71
N ILE A 145 25.05 -3.72 3.82
CA ILE A 145 23.91 -4.62 4.01
C ILE A 145 22.59 -3.87 4.10
N ASP A 146 22.59 -2.69 4.73
CA ASP A 146 21.43 -1.87 4.91
C ASP A 146 20.97 -1.27 3.59
N LYS A 147 21.93 -0.85 2.72
CA LYS A 147 21.64 -0.38 1.35
C LYS A 147 20.92 -1.45 0.53
N VAL A 148 21.30 -2.72 0.69
CA VAL A 148 20.61 -3.84 0.01
C VAL A 148 19.14 -3.92 0.45
N PHE A 149 18.86 -3.81 1.75
CA PHE A 149 17.47 -3.78 2.24
C PHE A 149 16.70 -2.57 1.71
N ILE A 150 17.30 -1.38 1.78
CA ILE A 150 16.67 -0.13 1.30
C ILE A 150 16.32 -0.27 -0.18
N GLU A 151 17.27 -0.72 -1.01
CA GLU A 151 17.08 -0.89 -2.45
C GLU A 151 15.95 -1.88 -2.77
N ILE A 152 15.89 -3.02 -2.08
CA ILE A 152 14.84 -4.02 -2.25
C ILE A 152 13.47 -3.43 -1.89
N LEU A 153 13.37 -2.77 -0.73
CA LEU A 153 12.10 -2.18 -0.28
C LEU A 153 11.63 -1.08 -1.22
N ASP A 154 12.53 -0.21 -1.68
CA ASP A 154 12.19 0.89 -2.60
C ASP A 154 11.77 0.36 -3.98
N SER A 155 12.47 -0.64 -4.50
CA SER A 155 12.12 -1.28 -5.76
C SER A 155 10.74 -1.96 -5.69
N ALA A 156 10.48 -2.74 -4.62
CA ALA A 156 9.20 -3.41 -4.43
C ALA A 156 8.07 -2.39 -4.19
N SER A 157 8.30 -1.36 -3.38
CA SER A 157 7.36 -0.26 -3.11
C SER A 157 6.95 0.45 -4.39
N THR A 158 7.91 0.87 -5.20
CA THR A 158 7.67 1.56 -6.47
C THR A 158 6.95 0.67 -7.47
N LYS A 159 7.43 -0.57 -7.66
CA LYS A 159 6.87 -1.51 -8.63
C LYS A 159 5.44 -1.93 -8.29
N ARG A 160 5.16 -2.22 -7.03
CA ARG A 160 3.87 -2.73 -6.56
C ARG A 160 2.91 -1.63 -6.12
N GLY A 161 3.40 -0.39 -5.93
CA GLY A 161 2.62 0.77 -5.51
C GLY A 161 2.05 0.59 -4.09
N LEU A 162 2.93 0.44 -3.10
CA LEU A 162 2.58 0.36 -1.68
C LEU A 162 3.69 0.99 -0.84
N PHE A 163 3.50 1.08 0.46
CA PHE A 163 4.43 1.74 1.36
C PHE A 163 5.19 0.70 2.19
N LEU A 164 6.48 0.47 1.84
CA LEU A 164 7.40 -0.34 2.62
C LEU A 164 8.35 0.60 3.36
N GLU A 165 8.16 0.72 4.67
CA GLU A 165 8.83 1.73 5.48
C GLU A 165 9.84 1.10 6.43
N LEU A 166 10.92 1.82 6.68
CA LEU A 166 11.90 1.55 7.74
C LEU A 166 11.73 2.61 8.84
N PRO A 167 11.99 2.29 10.11
CA PRO A 167 11.92 3.28 11.17
C PRO A 167 13.00 4.34 10.99
N THR A 168 12.70 5.55 11.46
CA THR A 168 13.65 6.65 11.61
C THR A 168 13.80 6.92 13.10
N PHE A 169 15.01 6.77 13.65
CA PHE A 169 15.28 6.96 15.06
C PHE A 169 15.87 8.35 15.30
N ASP A 170 15.27 9.11 16.19
CA ASP A 170 15.83 10.35 16.67
C ASP A 170 17.00 10.10 17.67
N LEU A 171 17.58 11.16 18.22
CA LEU A 171 18.72 11.03 19.14
C LEU A 171 18.33 10.37 20.47
N GLU A 172 17.09 10.57 20.93
CA GLU A 172 16.56 9.97 22.14
C GLU A 172 16.29 8.48 21.94
N ASP A 173 15.67 8.12 20.81
CA ASP A 173 15.43 6.74 20.42
C ASP A 173 16.77 5.96 20.31
N LYS A 174 17.76 6.54 19.64
CA LYS A 174 19.12 5.95 19.51
C LYS A 174 19.79 5.74 20.88
N ARG A 175 19.64 6.70 21.80
CA ARG A 175 20.16 6.58 23.17
C ARG A 175 19.44 5.47 23.96
N ASN A 176 18.11 5.43 23.87
CA ASN A 176 17.30 4.44 24.56
C ASN A 176 17.60 3.02 24.06
N ILE A 177 17.77 2.84 22.74
CA ILE A 177 18.18 1.56 22.14
C ILE A 177 19.58 1.15 22.63
N ALA A 178 20.54 2.08 22.64
CA ALA A 178 21.93 1.80 23.05
C ALA A 178 22.05 1.43 24.54
N ASN A 179 21.18 2.01 25.38
CA ASN A 179 21.14 1.76 26.84
C ASN A 179 20.21 0.59 27.22
N SER A 180 19.56 -0.06 26.24
CA SER A 180 18.61 -1.14 26.51
C SER A 180 19.31 -2.37 27.07
N THR A 181 18.71 -2.94 28.12
CA THR A 181 19.07 -4.26 28.64
C THR A 181 18.10 -5.29 28.08
N ILE A 182 18.46 -6.59 28.20
CA ILE A 182 17.62 -7.71 27.72
C ILE A 182 16.19 -7.67 28.31
N LEU A 183 16.02 -7.05 29.47
CA LEU A 183 14.73 -6.97 30.18
C LEU A 183 13.87 -5.76 29.81
N ASN A 184 14.45 -4.72 29.24
CA ASN A 184 13.76 -3.48 28.85
C ASN A 184 14.13 -3.09 27.43
N SER A 185 13.40 -3.62 26.45
CA SER A 185 13.57 -3.19 25.06
C SER A 185 12.66 -1.99 24.78
N PRO A 186 13.21 -0.78 24.55
CA PRO A 186 12.42 0.39 24.22
C PRO A 186 11.83 0.34 22.82
N ILE A 187 12.21 -0.67 22.02
CA ILE A 187 11.87 -0.74 20.60
C ILE A 187 10.34 -0.79 20.36
N GLU A 188 9.60 -1.48 21.22
CA GLU A 188 8.14 -1.59 21.09
C GLU A 188 7.45 -0.24 21.35
N GLU A 189 7.96 0.55 22.31
CA GLU A 189 7.47 1.89 22.56
C GLU A 189 7.80 2.83 21.39
N ILE A 190 9.02 2.75 20.86
CA ILE A 190 9.44 3.53 19.70
C ILE A 190 8.57 3.17 18.47
N ILE A 191 8.35 1.90 18.20
CA ILE A 191 7.55 1.42 17.06
C ILE A 191 6.08 1.82 17.21
N SER A 192 5.55 1.92 18.42
CA SER A 192 4.16 2.36 18.66
C SER A 192 3.87 3.80 18.19
N LYS A 193 4.91 4.61 17.93
CA LYS A 193 4.78 5.97 17.37
C LYS A 193 4.44 5.97 15.87
N TYR A 194 4.62 4.83 15.17
CA TYR A 194 4.42 4.71 13.72
C TYR A 194 3.01 4.21 13.42
N ASN A 195 2.43 4.75 12.36
CA ASN A 195 1.17 4.28 11.80
C ASN A 195 1.48 3.24 10.71
N TYR A 196 1.11 1.99 10.91
CA TYR A 196 1.31 0.90 9.95
C TYR A 196 0.16 -0.10 10.02
N ASP A 197 -0.09 -0.79 8.90
CA ASP A 197 -1.06 -1.89 8.84
C ASP A 197 -0.43 -3.22 9.24
N GLN A 198 0.86 -3.38 8.97
CA GLN A 198 1.63 -4.58 9.33
C GLN A 198 3.03 -4.21 9.78
N LEU A 199 3.48 -4.89 10.84
CA LEU A 199 4.89 -4.87 11.29
C LEU A 199 5.55 -6.18 10.86
N VAL A 200 6.70 -6.06 10.17
CA VAL A 200 7.55 -7.20 9.79
C VAL A 200 8.85 -7.13 10.58
N LYS A 201 9.12 -8.16 11.37
CA LYS A 201 10.33 -8.27 12.19
C LYS A 201 11.30 -9.23 11.55
N ILE A 202 12.49 -8.75 11.19
CA ILE A 202 13.59 -9.56 10.63
C ILE A 202 14.83 -9.37 11.48
N LYS A 203 15.47 -10.48 11.83
CA LYS A 203 16.79 -10.49 12.45
C LYS A 203 17.80 -11.15 11.53
N LEU A 204 18.80 -10.38 11.12
CA LEU A 204 19.90 -10.83 10.28
C LEU A 204 21.15 -11.04 11.14
N THR A 205 21.63 -12.27 11.20
CA THR A 205 22.81 -12.62 12.02
C THR A 205 23.93 -13.16 11.13
N ASN A 206 25.11 -12.55 11.22
CA ASN A 206 26.30 -13.03 10.55
C ASN A 206 26.84 -14.27 11.29
N LEU A 207 26.94 -15.39 10.60
CA LEU A 207 27.46 -16.67 11.11
C LEU A 207 28.96 -16.87 10.82
N GLY A 208 29.66 -15.83 10.38
CA GLY A 208 31.05 -15.91 9.99
C GLY A 208 31.24 -16.65 8.67
N LEU A 209 32.05 -17.70 8.67
CA LEU A 209 32.33 -18.50 7.47
C LEU A 209 31.10 -19.25 6.94
N ASP A 210 30.09 -19.50 7.76
CA ASP A 210 28.88 -20.24 7.41
C ASP A 210 27.82 -19.37 6.68
N GLY A 211 28.06 -18.05 6.59
CA GLY A 211 27.15 -17.14 5.89
C GLY A 211 26.27 -16.29 6.82
N TRP A 212 24.99 -16.17 6.49
CA TRP A 212 24.03 -15.35 7.23
C TRP A 212 22.76 -16.13 7.55
N SER A 213 22.20 -15.87 8.73
CA SER A 213 20.89 -16.37 9.15
C SER A 213 19.87 -15.23 9.17
N LEU A 214 18.72 -15.41 8.51
CA LEU A 214 17.54 -14.61 8.70
C LEU A 214 16.60 -15.35 9.65
N SER A 215 16.04 -14.64 10.62
CA SER A 215 15.04 -15.17 11.57
C SER A 215 13.98 -14.11 11.87
N GLY A 216 12.86 -14.52 12.48
CA GLY A 216 11.68 -13.69 12.70
C GLY A 216 10.53 -14.09 11.78
N ASP A 217 9.96 -13.15 11.07
CA ASP A 217 8.87 -13.44 10.09
C ASP A 217 9.37 -14.19 8.85
N ILE A 218 10.69 -14.23 8.65
CA ILE A 218 11.37 -15.09 7.69
C ILE A 218 12.41 -15.94 8.41
N ASN A 219 12.51 -17.24 8.06
CA ASN A 219 13.52 -18.14 8.62
C ASN A 219 14.29 -18.79 7.48
N LYS A 220 15.57 -18.39 7.28
CA LYS A 220 16.43 -18.91 6.22
C LYS A 220 17.91 -18.75 6.55
N ILE A 221 18.73 -19.72 6.12
CA ILE A 221 20.20 -19.63 6.15
C ILE A 221 20.69 -19.42 4.73
N ILE A 222 21.59 -18.44 4.55
CA ILE A 222 22.21 -18.07 3.27
C ILE A 222 23.70 -18.35 3.36
N SER A 223 24.20 -19.27 2.55
CA SER A 223 25.62 -19.63 2.51
C SER A 223 26.49 -18.52 1.94
N GLN A 224 27.75 -18.48 2.32
CA GLN A 224 28.69 -17.39 1.99
C GLN A 224 29.03 -17.27 0.49
N THR A 225 28.91 -18.35 -0.30
CA THR A 225 29.32 -18.38 -1.71
C THR A 225 28.51 -17.49 -2.66
N SER A 226 27.35 -16.97 -2.19
CA SER A 226 26.49 -16.05 -2.96
C SER A 226 25.79 -15.02 -2.06
N TYR A 227 26.56 -14.44 -1.16
CA TYR A 227 26.08 -13.63 -0.05
C TYR A 227 25.07 -12.51 -0.45
N SER A 228 25.48 -11.56 -1.29
CA SER A 228 24.60 -10.43 -1.65
C SER A 228 23.44 -10.88 -2.54
N GLU A 229 23.70 -11.73 -3.51
CA GLU A 229 22.68 -12.27 -4.43
C GLU A 229 21.69 -13.18 -3.69
N GLY A 230 22.18 -14.02 -2.77
CA GLY A 230 21.34 -14.90 -1.97
C GLY A 230 20.42 -14.14 -1.00
N ILE A 231 20.92 -13.08 -0.35
CA ILE A 231 20.09 -12.19 0.49
C ILE A 231 19.07 -11.47 -0.38
N TYR A 232 19.51 -10.85 -1.48
CA TYR A 232 18.65 -10.11 -2.40
C TYR A 232 17.49 -10.99 -2.88
N LYS A 233 17.77 -12.18 -3.40
CA LYS A 233 16.76 -13.12 -3.87
C LYS A 233 15.81 -13.55 -2.74
N THR A 234 16.34 -13.93 -1.59
CA THR A 234 15.54 -14.42 -0.47
C THR A 234 14.58 -13.36 0.06
N LEU A 235 15.04 -12.12 0.17
CA LEU A 235 14.21 -10.99 0.61
C LEU A 235 13.16 -10.62 -0.43
N ASN A 236 13.51 -10.58 -1.70
CA ASN A 236 12.53 -10.31 -2.76
C ASN A 236 11.43 -11.36 -2.79
N ASP A 237 11.78 -12.66 -2.73
CA ASP A 237 10.80 -13.75 -2.71
C ASP A 237 9.86 -13.64 -1.49
N PHE A 238 10.41 -13.30 -0.31
CA PHE A 238 9.64 -13.10 0.91
C PHE A 238 8.70 -11.89 0.80
N ILE A 239 9.22 -10.75 0.35
CA ILE A 239 8.45 -9.50 0.20
C ILE A 239 7.33 -9.69 -0.82
N ASP A 240 7.62 -10.31 -1.96
CA ASP A 240 6.61 -10.59 -2.97
C ASP A 240 5.48 -11.49 -2.45
N LEU A 241 5.81 -12.53 -1.69
CA LEU A 241 4.81 -13.41 -1.06
C LEU A 241 3.95 -12.65 -0.06
N MET A 242 4.58 -11.83 0.79
CA MET A 242 3.89 -11.02 1.79
C MET A 242 2.96 -10.00 1.13
N ILE A 243 3.41 -9.28 0.11
CA ILE A 243 2.59 -8.31 -0.62
C ILE A 243 1.40 -9.01 -1.29
N ASN A 244 1.61 -10.16 -1.90
CA ASN A 244 0.52 -10.92 -2.53
C ASN A 244 -0.56 -11.31 -1.51
N ASN A 245 -0.18 -11.71 -0.30
CA ASN A 245 -1.12 -12.04 0.77
C ASN A 245 -1.90 -10.81 1.21
N GLN A 246 -1.24 -9.67 1.40
CA GLN A 246 -1.90 -8.41 1.77
C GLN A 246 -2.90 -7.94 0.70
N PHE A 247 -2.55 -8.10 -0.57
CA PHE A 247 -3.41 -7.66 -1.66
C PHE A 247 -4.65 -8.52 -1.87
N GLN A 248 -4.68 -9.78 -1.40
CA GLN A 248 -5.86 -10.64 -1.54
C GLN A 248 -7.12 -10.03 -0.92
N ASP A 249 -6.99 -9.43 0.27
CA ASP A 249 -8.13 -8.82 0.97
C ASP A 249 -8.56 -7.46 0.41
N MET A 250 -7.70 -6.83 -0.39
CA MET A 250 -7.93 -5.49 -0.97
C MET A 250 -8.38 -5.53 -2.43
N THR A 251 -8.39 -6.72 -3.02
CA THR A 251 -8.66 -6.90 -4.44
C THR A 251 -10.14 -6.72 -4.77
N ILE A 252 -10.43 -5.80 -5.69
CA ILE A 252 -11.76 -5.58 -6.29
C ILE A 252 -11.95 -6.62 -7.38
N ASP A 253 -12.90 -7.54 -7.20
CA ASP A 253 -13.32 -8.48 -8.22
C ASP A 253 -14.19 -7.76 -9.27
N THR A 254 -13.61 -7.42 -10.41
CA THR A 254 -14.28 -6.65 -11.47
C THR A 254 -15.41 -7.43 -12.16
N SER A 255 -15.50 -8.75 -11.97
CA SER A 255 -16.58 -9.58 -12.52
C SER A 255 -17.86 -9.50 -11.67
N LYS A 256 -17.73 -9.16 -10.38
CA LYS A 256 -18.86 -9.02 -9.46
C LYS A 256 -19.46 -7.62 -9.54
N LYS A 257 -20.78 -7.57 -9.55
CA LYS A 257 -21.55 -6.35 -9.45
C LYS A 257 -22.45 -6.41 -8.23
N SER A 258 -22.47 -5.36 -7.44
CA SER A 258 -23.36 -5.20 -6.30
C SER A 258 -23.87 -3.76 -6.25
N PHE A 259 -24.82 -3.48 -5.38
CA PHE A 259 -25.30 -2.12 -5.16
C PHE A 259 -25.49 -1.89 -3.67
N ILE A 260 -25.30 -0.64 -3.26
CA ILE A 260 -25.55 -0.19 -1.89
C ILE A 260 -26.12 1.22 -1.89
N ASN A 261 -26.76 1.60 -0.81
CA ASN A 261 -27.14 2.98 -0.55
C ASN A 261 -26.10 3.62 0.38
N ILE A 262 -25.48 4.72 -0.07
CA ILE A 262 -24.53 5.49 0.73
C ILE A 262 -25.19 6.79 1.15
N SER A 263 -25.31 7.01 2.47
CA SER A 263 -25.75 8.28 3.03
C SER A 263 -24.54 9.07 3.53
N ILE A 264 -24.41 10.31 3.10
CA ILE A 264 -23.32 11.21 3.50
C ILE A 264 -23.94 12.35 4.32
N GLU A 265 -23.46 12.51 5.56
CA GLU A 265 -23.81 13.57 6.47
C GLU A 265 -22.75 14.69 6.44
N GLY A 266 -23.11 15.88 6.98
CA GLY A 266 -22.18 17.00 7.13
C GLY A 266 -22.10 17.91 5.92
N ILE A 267 -22.96 17.76 4.90
CA ILE A 267 -22.98 18.59 3.70
C ILE A 267 -23.75 19.90 3.99
N LYS A 268 -23.05 21.04 4.02
CA LYS A 268 -23.61 22.34 4.42
C LYS A 268 -23.93 23.24 3.22
N ASN A 269 -23.27 23.05 2.08
CA ASN A 269 -23.37 23.91 0.92
C ASN A 269 -23.12 23.14 -0.39
N LEU A 270 -23.32 23.83 -1.53
CA LEU A 270 -23.15 23.24 -2.86
C LEU A 270 -21.70 22.83 -3.15
N GLU A 271 -20.71 23.56 -2.65
CA GLU A 271 -19.29 23.25 -2.85
C GLU A 271 -18.94 21.92 -2.16
N GLU A 272 -19.33 21.75 -0.90
CA GLU A 272 -19.13 20.49 -0.16
C GLU A 272 -19.88 19.32 -0.80
N PHE A 273 -21.08 19.57 -1.35
CA PHE A 273 -21.80 18.59 -2.14
C PHE A 273 -21.01 18.12 -3.36
N GLN A 274 -20.53 19.07 -4.18
CA GLN A 274 -19.76 18.75 -5.38
C GLN A 274 -18.47 18.01 -5.04
N LEU A 275 -17.73 18.49 -4.05
CA LEU A 275 -16.49 17.89 -3.60
C LEU A 275 -16.71 16.46 -3.05
N SER A 276 -17.71 16.27 -2.19
CA SER A 276 -18.02 14.93 -1.64
C SER A 276 -18.42 13.94 -2.72
N LYS A 277 -19.21 14.37 -3.70
CA LYS A 277 -19.59 13.56 -4.86
C LYS A 277 -18.37 13.17 -5.71
N GLU A 278 -17.48 14.15 -5.99
CA GLU A 278 -16.25 13.93 -6.76
C GLU A 278 -15.33 12.95 -6.03
N LYS A 279 -15.10 13.16 -4.73
CA LYS A 279 -14.27 12.27 -3.92
C LYS A 279 -14.84 10.87 -3.81
N LEU A 280 -16.15 10.73 -3.67
CA LEU A 280 -16.80 9.42 -3.67
C LEU A 280 -16.66 8.72 -5.04
N ALA A 281 -16.80 9.45 -6.14
CA ALA A 281 -16.65 8.92 -7.50
C ALA A 281 -15.20 8.51 -7.85
N GLN A 282 -14.20 8.98 -7.11
CA GLN A 282 -12.80 8.59 -7.29
C GLN A 282 -12.50 7.16 -6.84
N PHE A 283 -13.35 6.56 -5.98
CA PHE A 283 -13.16 5.15 -5.61
C PHE A 283 -13.37 4.22 -6.80
N ILE A 284 -12.34 3.48 -7.18
CA ILE A 284 -12.35 2.60 -8.37
C ILE A 284 -13.47 1.54 -8.30
N SER A 285 -13.85 1.12 -7.09
CA SER A 285 -14.96 0.19 -6.87
C SER A 285 -16.33 0.77 -7.22
N ILE A 286 -16.47 2.08 -7.33
CA ILE A 286 -17.73 2.75 -7.66
C ILE A 286 -17.83 2.90 -9.17
N SER A 287 -18.85 2.29 -9.78
CA SER A 287 -19.09 2.35 -11.22
C SER A 287 -20.16 3.37 -11.61
N ASN A 288 -21.10 3.66 -10.70
CA ASN A 288 -22.15 4.65 -10.92
C ASN A 288 -22.64 5.23 -9.59
N LEU A 289 -23.04 6.51 -9.60
CA LEU A 289 -23.58 7.25 -8.47
C LEU A 289 -24.88 7.95 -8.89
N GLU A 290 -26.02 7.53 -8.34
CA GLU A 290 -27.32 8.15 -8.56
C GLU A 290 -27.83 8.79 -7.27
N ILE A 291 -28.20 10.07 -7.30
CA ILE A 291 -28.79 10.75 -6.15
C ILE A 291 -30.22 10.22 -5.94
N GLN A 292 -30.49 9.65 -4.78
CA GLN A 292 -31.84 9.23 -4.38
C GLN A 292 -32.59 10.31 -3.62
N SER A 293 -31.92 10.98 -2.68
CA SER A 293 -32.54 12.02 -1.88
C SER A 293 -31.51 12.98 -1.28
N PHE A 294 -31.99 14.20 -1.00
CA PHE A 294 -31.28 15.17 -0.19
C PHE A 294 -32.27 15.73 0.83
N LYS A 295 -32.07 15.41 2.11
CA LYS A 295 -32.91 15.87 3.23
C LYS A 295 -32.06 16.10 4.49
N ASN A 296 -32.33 17.17 5.19
CA ASN A 296 -31.69 17.46 6.50
C ASN A 296 -30.13 17.40 6.45
N ASN A 297 -29.54 17.99 5.41
CA ASN A 297 -28.10 17.96 5.18
C ASN A 297 -27.47 16.56 5.01
N ILE A 298 -28.33 15.57 4.69
CA ILE A 298 -27.92 14.20 4.37
C ILE A 298 -28.23 13.95 2.91
N ILE A 299 -27.23 13.51 2.15
CA ILE A 299 -27.39 13.05 0.77
C ILE A 299 -27.34 11.55 0.77
N THR A 300 -28.30 10.93 0.10
CA THR A 300 -28.30 9.49 -0.13
C THR A 300 -28.10 9.21 -1.61
N TYR A 301 -27.08 8.40 -1.90
CA TYR A 301 -26.79 7.87 -3.22
C TYR A 301 -27.16 6.40 -3.31
N LYS A 302 -27.71 6.00 -4.45
CA LYS A 302 -27.67 4.62 -4.92
C LYS A 302 -26.37 4.42 -5.68
N VAL A 303 -25.59 3.45 -5.29
CA VAL A 303 -24.22 3.24 -5.78
C VAL A 303 -24.11 1.84 -6.37
N ASP A 304 -23.72 1.79 -7.65
CA ASP A 304 -23.36 0.54 -8.29
C ASP A 304 -21.88 0.26 -8.05
N LEU A 305 -21.55 -0.90 -7.48
CA LEU A 305 -20.21 -1.32 -7.13
C LEU A 305 -19.67 -2.39 -8.08
N MET A 306 -18.38 -2.32 -8.34
CA MET A 306 -17.55 -3.46 -8.71
C MET A 306 -17.00 -4.11 -7.43
N GLY A 307 -17.14 -5.42 -7.31
CA GLY A 307 -16.77 -6.13 -6.10
C GLY A 307 -17.86 -6.07 -5.03
N ASP A 308 -17.45 -5.97 -3.79
CA ASP A 308 -18.34 -6.00 -2.63
C ASP A 308 -18.18 -4.78 -1.72
N LYS A 309 -19.12 -4.64 -0.77
CA LYS A 309 -19.12 -3.57 0.22
C LYS A 309 -17.88 -3.60 1.12
N LYS A 310 -17.32 -4.78 1.45
CA LYS A 310 -16.14 -4.91 2.32
C LYS A 310 -14.94 -4.21 1.71
N THR A 311 -14.72 -4.40 0.41
CA THR A 311 -13.63 -3.75 -0.33
C THR A 311 -13.80 -2.24 -0.40
N LEU A 312 -15.04 -1.75 -0.62
CA LEU A 312 -15.31 -0.31 -0.58
C LEU A 312 -15.03 0.29 0.81
N ILE A 313 -15.46 -0.39 1.87
CA ILE A 313 -15.19 0.03 3.26
C ILE A 313 -13.68 0.13 3.53
N ALA A 314 -12.89 -0.84 3.07
CA ALA A 314 -11.43 -0.81 3.20
C ALA A 314 -10.82 0.42 2.50
N ASN A 315 -11.29 0.74 1.29
CA ASN A 315 -10.85 1.93 0.56
C ASN A 315 -11.27 3.24 1.24
N ILE A 316 -12.48 3.32 1.80
CA ILE A 316 -12.96 4.52 2.49
C ILE A 316 -12.17 4.76 3.78
N LYS A 317 -11.83 3.72 4.54
CA LYS A 317 -11.05 3.83 5.79
C LYS A 317 -9.67 4.48 5.60
N SER A 318 -9.07 4.32 4.43
CA SER A 318 -7.78 4.95 4.08
C SER A 318 -7.93 6.35 3.47
N SER A 319 -9.15 6.79 3.19
CA SER A 319 -9.44 8.12 2.67
C SER A 319 -9.47 9.15 3.78
N SER A 320 -8.89 10.32 3.55
CA SER A 320 -8.97 11.46 4.46
C SER A 320 -10.28 12.27 4.37
N PHE A 321 -11.16 11.92 3.41
CA PHE A 321 -12.36 12.70 3.12
C PHE A 321 -13.63 12.15 3.76
N PHE A 322 -13.62 10.89 4.18
CA PHE A 322 -14.80 10.23 4.73
C PHE A 322 -14.49 9.45 6.00
N GLU A 323 -15.36 9.56 6.97
CA GLU A 323 -15.38 8.70 8.15
C GLU A 323 -16.65 7.84 8.13
N ILE A 324 -16.52 6.58 8.54
CA ILE A 324 -17.62 5.63 8.55
C ILE A 324 -18.38 5.77 9.86
N LEU A 325 -19.66 6.17 9.77
CA LEU A 325 -20.57 6.26 10.92
C LEU A 325 -21.24 4.92 11.22
N ASN A 326 -21.68 4.22 10.17
CA ASN A 326 -22.37 2.94 10.32
C ASN A 326 -22.20 2.08 9.08
N ASP A 327 -21.76 0.83 9.28
CA ASP A 327 -21.54 -0.18 8.25
C ASP A 327 -22.25 -1.51 8.51
N LYS A 328 -23.09 -1.60 9.58
CA LYS A 328 -23.70 -2.84 10.04
C LYS A 328 -24.82 -3.35 9.12
N ASP A 329 -25.51 -2.47 8.40
CA ASP A 329 -26.56 -2.84 7.46
C ASP A 329 -25.91 -3.34 6.16
N LYS A 330 -26.33 -4.51 5.65
CA LYS A 330 -25.75 -5.14 4.45
C LYS A 330 -25.80 -4.25 3.22
N ASP A 331 -26.88 -3.52 3.04
CA ASP A 331 -27.18 -2.76 1.82
C ASP A 331 -27.07 -1.23 2.02
N LYS A 332 -26.58 -0.80 3.20
CA LYS A 332 -26.41 0.62 3.52
C LYS A 332 -25.04 0.91 4.12
N LEU A 333 -24.56 2.11 3.87
CA LEU A 333 -23.33 2.67 4.45
C LEU A 333 -23.59 4.13 4.81
N SER A 334 -23.30 4.51 6.04
CA SER A 334 -23.41 5.91 6.47
C SER A 334 -22.03 6.49 6.70
N LEU A 335 -21.78 7.61 6.08
CA LEU A 335 -20.51 8.34 6.10
C LEU A 335 -20.72 9.76 6.61
N ILE A 336 -19.68 10.33 7.20
CA ILE A 336 -19.56 11.79 7.39
C ILE A 336 -18.49 12.31 6.46
N PHE A 337 -18.76 13.43 5.79
CA PHE A 337 -17.77 14.13 4.98
C PHE A 337 -16.88 14.99 5.85
N ILE A 338 -15.58 14.78 5.78
CA ILE A 338 -14.54 15.52 6.50
C ILE A 338 -13.83 16.40 5.48
N LYS A 339 -13.76 17.71 5.76
CA LYS A 339 -13.10 18.68 4.87
C LYS A 339 -11.67 18.92 5.30
#